data_41ac5faec88e015581496b07e5f6687b
#
_entry.id   41ac5faec88e015581496b07e5f6687b
#
_cell.length_a   1.000
_cell.length_b   1.000
_cell.length_c   1.000
_cell.angle_alpha   90.00
_cell.angle_beta   90.00
_cell.angle_gamma   90.00
#
_symmetry.space_group_name_H-M   'P 1'
#
loop_
_entity.id
_entity.type
_entity.pdbx_description
1 polymer ?
#
loop_
_entity_poly.entity_id
_entity_poly.type
_entity_poly.pdbx_seq_one_letter_code
_entity_poly.pdbx_strand_id
1 'polypeptide(L)'
;MSTKETLKNENPFVRVGTTLYKIVSQPRLNGGHVKKRIVWNNETLRQDYGKDYLAGVPKYDGFCTVPDHVNYCQVIDNFLNLYEPIGHEPKEGDFSHIQALVRHIFGEQYELGMDYLQLLYLQPVQKLPILLLVSEECNTGKSTFLNFLKAVFRNNVNEDFRSQFNADWAGKLVIVVDEVLLNRREDSERLKNLSTTLS
;
A
#
# COMPACT_ATOMS: atom_id res chain seq x y z
N MET A 1 11.04 2.00 29.53
CA MET A 1 11.45 3.35 29.12
C MET A 1 11.80 3.24 27.64
N SER A 2 10.84 3.46 26.78
CA SER A 2 11.01 3.36 25.33
C SER A 2 11.09 4.78 24.77
N THR A 3 12.24 5.11 24.25
CA THR A 3 12.59 6.39 23.67
C THR A 3 11.77 6.58 22.39
N LYS A 4 10.78 7.45 22.45
CA LYS A 4 10.22 8.08 21.24
C LYS A 4 11.32 8.87 20.58
N GLU A 5 12.04 8.26 19.65
CA GLU A 5 12.83 9.03 18.71
C GLU A 5 11.87 9.82 17.82
N THR A 6 11.69 11.03 18.22
CA THR A 6 11.03 12.09 17.46
C THR A 6 11.74 12.20 16.12
N LEU A 7 11.02 12.00 15.03
CA LEU A 7 11.44 12.27 13.65
C LEU A 7 12.03 13.68 13.55
N LYS A 8 13.32 13.78 13.75
CA LYS A 8 14.08 14.99 13.50
C LYS A 8 14.30 15.12 12.00
N ASN A 9 13.72 16.17 11.40
CA ASN A 9 14.06 16.75 10.10
C ASN A 9 14.41 15.73 9.00
N GLU A 10 13.45 14.91 8.59
CA GLU A 10 13.60 14.20 7.33
C GLU A 10 13.66 15.23 6.21
N ASN A 11 14.74 15.21 5.45
CA ASN A 11 14.87 16.03 4.26
C ASN A 11 13.64 15.76 3.35
N PRO A 12 12.84 16.78 3.00
CA PRO A 12 11.66 16.57 2.18
C PRO A 12 12.00 16.17 0.74
N PHE A 13 13.28 16.15 0.40
CA PHE A 13 13.76 15.77 -0.93
C PHE A 13 14.55 14.48 -0.87
N VAL A 14 14.46 13.70 -1.96
CA VAL A 14 15.20 12.47 -2.16
C VAL A 14 15.57 12.35 -3.65
N ARG A 15 16.81 11.93 -3.93
CA ARG A 15 17.24 11.61 -5.29
C ARG A 15 17.27 10.10 -5.48
N VAL A 16 16.58 9.61 -6.49
CA VAL A 16 16.55 8.20 -6.85
C VAL A 16 17.05 8.07 -8.29
N GLY A 17 18.18 7.40 -8.47
CA GLY A 17 18.91 7.43 -9.72
C GLY A 17 19.29 8.86 -10.10
N THR A 18 18.84 9.30 -11.26
CA THR A 18 19.06 10.67 -11.78
C THR A 18 17.94 11.64 -11.45
N THR A 19 16.83 11.17 -10.89
CA THR A 19 15.61 11.97 -10.67
C THR A 19 15.53 12.47 -9.23
N LEU A 20 15.27 13.76 -9.07
CA LEU A 20 14.97 14.39 -7.78
C LEU A 20 13.46 14.33 -7.52
N TYR A 21 13.10 13.93 -6.32
CA TYR A 21 11.71 13.91 -5.84
C TYR A 21 11.57 14.79 -4.60
N LYS A 22 10.41 15.47 -4.50
CA LYS A 22 9.94 16.11 -3.29
C LYS A 22 8.85 15.25 -2.67
N ILE A 23 8.99 14.92 -1.38
CA ILE A 23 7.98 14.21 -0.60
C ILE A 23 7.02 15.26 -0.05
N VAL A 24 5.78 15.22 -0.50
CA VAL A 24 4.73 16.15 -0.08
C VAL A 24 3.61 15.41 0.64
N SER A 25 3.02 16.08 1.63
CA SER A 25 1.83 15.60 2.33
C SER A 25 0.60 16.20 1.66
N GLN A 26 -0.08 15.42 0.81
CA GLN A 26 -1.26 15.86 0.08
C GLN A 26 -2.52 15.60 0.90
N PRO A 27 -3.40 16.59 1.12
CA PRO A 27 -4.69 16.38 1.78
C PRO A 27 -5.62 15.51 0.93
N ARG A 28 -6.45 14.70 1.58
CA ARG A 28 -7.51 13.89 0.95
C ARG A 28 -8.88 14.51 1.18
N LEU A 29 -9.82 14.31 0.25
CA LEU A 29 -11.20 14.78 0.35
C LEU A 29 -11.92 14.26 1.60
N ASN A 30 -11.61 13.04 2.01
CA ASN A 30 -12.23 12.37 3.17
C ASN A 30 -11.47 12.64 4.49
N GLY A 31 -10.64 13.68 4.53
CA GLY A 31 -9.75 13.98 5.63
C GLY A 31 -8.45 13.17 5.61
N GLY A 32 -7.49 13.57 6.43
CA GLY A 32 -6.16 12.97 6.48
C GLY A 32 -5.25 13.43 5.33
N HIS A 33 -4.06 12.83 5.29
CA HIS A 33 -3.01 13.19 4.33
C HIS A 33 -2.37 11.92 3.77
N VAL A 34 -1.86 12.02 2.55
CA VAL A 34 -1.07 10.96 1.91
C VAL A 34 0.27 11.53 1.49
N LYS A 35 1.34 10.80 1.78
CA LYS A 35 2.68 11.15 1.29
C LYS A 35 2.75 10.84 -0.21
N LYS A 36 3.11 11.84 -1.02
CA LYS A 36 3.37 11.66 -2.45
C LYS A 36 4.77 12.11 -2.81
N ARG A 37 5.36 11.43 -3.78
CA ARG A 37 6.64 11.80 -4.40
C ARG A 37 6.33 12.55 -5.69
N ILE A 38 6.74 13.80 -5.77
CA ILE A 38 6.58 14.65 -6.95
C ILE A 38 7.96 14.86 -7.54
N VAL A 39 8.11 14.62 -8.83
CA VAL A 39 9.35 14.93 -9.55
C VAL A 39 9.64 16.43 -9.41
N TRP A 40 10.85 16.75 -8.97
CA TRP A 40 11.27 18.11 -8.68
C TRP A 40 12.44 18.51 -9.54
N ASN A 41 12.53 19.81 -9.89
CA ASN A 41 13.62 20.33 -10.68
C ASN A 41 14.80 20.75 -9.79
N ASN A 42 16.00 20.35 -10.21
CA ASN A 42 17.25 20.70 -9.48
C ASN A 42 17.49 22.23 -9.44
N GLU A 43 17.13 22.94 -10.49
CA GLU A 43 17.31 24.40 -10.54
C GLU A 43 16.35 25.10 -9.58
N THR A 44 15.09 24.68 -9.56
CA THR A 44 14.12 25.17 -8.57
C THR A 44 14.59 24.91 -7.16
N LEU A 45 15.14 23.71 -6.88
CA LEU A 45 15.70 23.40 -5.57
C LEU A 45 16.84 24.37 -5.17
N ARG A 46 17.74 24.66 -6.12
CA ARG A 46 18.86 25.59 -5.89
C ARG A 46 18.40 27.02 -5.66
N GLN A 47 17.34 27.47 -6.36
CA GLN A 47 16.74 28.78 -6.18
C GLN A 47 16.09 28.92 -4.81
N ASP A 48 15.34 27.89 -4.39
CA ASP A 48 14.59 27.92 -3.13
C ASP A 48 15.48 27.74 -1.88
N TYR A 49 16.52 26.87 -1.98
CA TYR A 49 17.29 26.39 -0.83
C TYR A 49 18.80 26.68 -0.90
N GLY A 50 19.28 27.20 -2.03
CA GLY A 50 20.71 27.49 -2.24
C GLY A 50 21.46 26.35 -2.96
N LYS A 51 22.66 26.72 -3.46
CA LYS A 51 23.45 25.81 -4.35
C LYS A 51 23.92 24.53 -3.63
N ASP A 52 24.23 24.63 -2.34
CA ASP A 52 24.83 23.53 -1.57
C ASP A 52 23.79 22.55 -1.02
N TYR A 53 22.51 22.92 -1.04
CA TYR A 53 21.44 22.08 -0.48
C TYR A 53 21.35 20.70 -1.16
N LEU A 54 21.57 20.65 -2.48
CA LEU A 54 21.52 19.40 -3.26
C LEU A 54 22.56 18.36 -2.80
N ALA A 55 23.70 18.80 -2.24
CA ALA A 55 24.72 17.88 -1.74
C ALA A 55 24.24 17.08 -0.52
N GLY A 56 23.37 17.66 0.30
CA GLY A 56 22.78 17.03 1.49
C GLY A 56 21.53 16.19 1.22
N VAL A 57 21.04 16.12 -0.03
CA VAL A 57 19.88 15.32 -0.37
C VAL A 57 20.24 13.83 -0.37
N PRO A 58 19.50 12.95 0.35
CA PRO A 58 19.70 11.51 0.32
C PRO A 58 19.62 10.95 -1.11
N LYS A 59 20.49 9.99 -1.43
CA LYS A 59 20.63 9.42 -2.76
C LYS A 59 20.48 7.91 -2.71
N TYR A 60 19.65 7.39 -3.61
CA TYR A 60 19.40 5.96 -3.76
C TYR A 60 19.57 5.56 -5.22
N ASP A 61 19.92 4.30 -5.47
CA ASP A 61 20.17 3.79 -6.82
C ASP A 61 18.87 3.56 -7.59
N GLY A 62 17.79 3.20 -6.88
CA GLY A 62 16.50 2.93 -7.49
C GLY A 62 15.39 2.77 -6.43
N PHE A 63 14.24 2.33 -6.91
CA PHE A 63 13.14 1.89 -6.05
C PHE A 63 13.09 0.38 -5.99
N CYS A 64 12.68 -0.16 -4.84
CA CYS A 64 12.30 -1.55 -4.68
C CYS A 64 10.93 -1.65 -4.01
N THR A 65 10.34 -2.84 -3.99
CA THR A 65 9.11 -3.13 -3.25
C THR A 65 9.29 -4.43 -2.50
N VAL A 66 9.59 -4.33 -1.22
CA VAL A 66 9.78 -5.48 -0.34
C VAL A 66 8.76 -5.37 0.80
N PRO A 67 7.66 -6.12 0.71
CA PRO A 67 6.56 -6.07 1.67
C PRO A 67 6.86 -6.97 2.86
N ASP A 68 7.74 -6.56 3.75
CA ASP A 68 8.00 -7.22 5.02
C ASP A 68 7.41 -6.38 6.15
N HIS A 69 6.47 -6.95 6.90
CA HIS A 69 5.82 -6.26 8.01
C HIS A 69 6.61 -6.39 9.32
N VAL A 70 7.35 -7.49 9.47
CA VAL A 70 8.05 -7.83 10.71
C VAL A 70 9.42 -7.16 10.75
N ASN A 71 10.15 -7.22 9.62
CA ASN A 71 11.51 -6.67 9.49
C ASN A 71 11.54 -5.55 8.47
N TYR A 72 10.61 -4.60 8.60
CA TYR A 72 10.52 -3.49 7.65
C TYR A 72 11.81 -2.68 7.58
N CYS A 73 12.32 -2.52 6.37
CA CYS A 73 13.42 -1.62 6.05
C CYS A 73 12.99 -0.63 4.98
N GLN A 74 13.19 0.67 5.26
CA GLN A 74 12.90 1.73 4.29
C GLN A 74 13.92 1.77 3.15
N VAL A 75 15.15 1.34 3.43
CA VAL A 75 16.25 1.29 2.45
C VAL A 75 16.86 -0.10 2.48
N ILE A 76 16.95 -0.73 1.31
CA ILE A 76 17.49 -2.07 1.13
C ILE A 76 18.53 -1.99 0.02
N ASP A 77 19.79 -2.34 0.33
CA ASP A 77 20.91 -2.32 -0.62
C ASP A 77 20.98 -1.01 -1.45
N ASN A 78 20.79 0.13 -0.79
CA ASN A 78 20.72 1.46 -1.39
C ASN A 78 19.50 1.71 -2.31
N PHE A 79 18.47 0.84 -2.29
CA PHE A 79 17.19 1.07 -2.94
C PHE A 79 16.15 1.59 -1.95
N LEU A 80 15.35 2.56 -2.38
CA LEU A 80 14.26 3.09 -1.56
C LEU A 80 13.02 2.20 -1.68
N ASN A 81 12.60 1.62 -0.55
CA ASN A 81 11.44 0.75 -0.51
C ASN A 81 10.14 1.56 -0.67
N LEU A 82 9.35 1.22 -1.69
CA LEU A 82 8.03 1.81 -1.95
C LEU A 82 6.95 1.26 -1.04
N TYR A 83 7.19 0.07 -0.45
CA TYR A 83 6.28 -0.49 0.52
C TYR A 83 6.29 0.35 1.80
N GLU A 84 5.13 0.64 2.36
CA GLU A 84 5.01 1.41 3.60
C GLU A 84 4.77 0.48 4.79
N PRO A 85 5.36 0.76 5.96
CA PRO A 85 5.14 -0.07 7.13
C PRO A 85 3.67 -0.04 7.56
N ILE A 86 3.19 -1.13 8.11
CA ILE A 86 1.89 -1.18 8.75
C ILE A 86 1.92 -0.28 9.98
N GLY A 87 1.01 0.68 10.04
CA GLY A 87 1.05 1.76 11.04
C GLY A 87 0.49 1.39 12.42
N HIS A 88 0.42 0.10 12.75
CA HIS A 88 -0.03 -0.40 14.05
C HIS A 88 0.87 -1.55 14.51
N GLU A 89 0.99 -1.69 15.81
CA GLU A 89 1.69 -2.80 16.44
C GLU A 89 0.67 -3.90 16.80
N PRO A 90 0.94 -5.17 16.44
CA PRO A 90 0.10 -6.29 16.89
C PRO A 90 0.09 -6.36 18.42
N LYS A 91 -1.10 -6.53 18.99
CA LYS A 91 -1.30 -6.71 20.43
C LYS A 91 -2.31 -7.82 20.66
N GLU A 92 -2.09 -8.61 21.70
CA GLU A 92 -3.13 -9.51 22.21
C GLU A 92 -4.33 -8.70 22.69
N GLY A 93 -5.53 -9.18 22.37
CA GLY A 93 -6.76 -8.54 22.75
C GLY A 93 -7.97 -9.27 22.24
N ASP A 94 -9.15 -8.82 22.65
CA ASP A 94 -10.40 -9.32 22.11
C ASP A 94 -10.57 -8.86 20.65
N PHE A 95 -10.76 -9.80 19.76
CA PHE A 95 -11.02 -9.58 18.33
C PHE A 95 -12.36 -10.19 17.87
N SER A 96 -13.26 -10.44 18.80
CA SER A 96 -14.57 -11.07 18.56
C SER A 96 -15.37 -10.39 17.45
N HIS A 97 -15.33 -9.07 17.34
CA HIS A 97 -16.03 -8.33 16.28
C HIS A 97 -15.40 -8.58 14.90
N ILE A 98 -14.06 -8.66 14.81
CA ILE A 98 -13.36 -8.99 13.56
C ILE A 98 -13.66 -10.44 13.19
N GLN A 99 -13.63 -11.33 14.16
CA GLN A 99 -13.97 -12.74 13.97
C GLN A 99 -15.40 -12.91 13.46
N ALA A 100 -16.36 -12.17 14.04
CA ALA A 100 -17.75 -12.17 13.60
C ALA A 100 -17.89 -11.65 12.17
N LEU A 101 -17.16 -10.58 11.78
CA LEU A 101 -17.14 -10.07 10.42
C LEU A 101 -16.59 -11.12 9.45
N VAL A 102 -15.47 -11.76 9.76
CA VAL A 102 -14.87 -12.78 8.90
C VAL A 102 -15.79 -13.98 8.77
N ARG A 103 -16.41 -14.46 9.86
CA ARG A 103 -17.42 -15.54 9.80
C ARG A 103 -18.62 -15.16 8.94
N HIS A 104 -19.09 -13.93 9.04
CA HIS A 104 -20.20 -13.45 8.23
C HIS A 104 -19.87 -13.42 6.73
N ILE A 105 -18.67 -12.99 6.36
CA ILE A 105 -18.23 -12.88 4.96
C ILE A 105 -17.93 -14.26 4.34
N PHE A 106 -17.25 -15.14 5.08
CA PHE A 106 -16.79 -16.43 4.56
C PHE A 106 -17.74 -17.58 4.85
N GLY A 107 -18.68 -17.42 5.79
CA GLY A 107 -19.65 -18.46 6.14
C GLY A 107 -18.98 -19.77 6.53
N GLU A 108 -19.31 -20.85 5.83
CA GLU A 108 -18.73 -22.19 6.03
C GLU A 108 -17.23 -22.24 5.72
N GLN A 109 -16.72 -21.31 4.91
CA GLN A 109 -15.31 -21.21 4.55
C GLN A 109 -14.51 -20.32 5.54
N TYR A 110 -15.01 -20.13 6.76
CA TYR A 110 -14.38 -19.24 7.74
C TYR A 110 -12.91 -19.56 7.98
N GLU A 111 -12.55 -20.83 8.18
CA GLU A 111 -11.16 -21.23 8.43
C GLU A 111 -10.27 -20.88 7.22
N LEU A 112 -10.72 -21.14 6.01
CA LEU A 112 -10.02 -20.74 4.78
C LEU A 112 -9.85 -19.22 4.70
N GLY A 113 -10.87 -18.46 5.12
CA GLY A 113 -10.82 -17.01 5.19
C GLY A 113 -9.77 -16.49 6.19
N MET A 114 -9.68 -17.13 7.35
CA MET A 114 -8.66 -16.82 8.35
C MET A 114 -7.25 -17.15 7.85
N ASP A 115 -7.06 -18.32 7.24
CA ASP A 115 -5.78 -18.72 6.65
C ASP A 115 -5.35 -17.75 5.54
N TYR A 116 -6.30 -17.33 4.69
CA TYR A 116 -6.04 -16.35 3.63
C TYR A 116 -5.53 -15.03 4.20
N LEU A 117 -6.19 -14.50 5.24
CA LEU A 117 -5.80 -13.25 5.90
C LEU A 117 -4.45 -13.39 6.60
N GLN A 118 -4.20 -14.53 7.23
CA GLN A 118 -2.93 -14.82 7.89
C GLN A 118 -1.78 -14.90 6.89
N LEU A 119 -1.97 -15.59 5.77
CA LEU A 119 -0.97 -15.66 4.70
C LEU A 119 -0.70 -14.29 4.07
N LEU A 120 -1.75 -13.50 3.82
CA LEU A 120 -1.63 -12.14 3.31
C LEU A 120 -0.79 -11.25 4.24
N TYR A 121 -0.89 -11.48 5.55
CA TYR A 121 -0.13 -10.72 6.56
C TYR A 121 1.30 -11.27 6.72
N LEU A 122 1.48 -12.58 6.92
CA LEU A 122 2.78 -13.19 7.27
C LEU A 122 3.68 -13.44 6.06
N GLN A 123 3.08 -13.68 4.89
CA GLN A 123 3.79 -14.00 3.65
C GLN A 123 3.30 -13.14 2.48
N PRO A 124 3.46 -11.83 2.56
CA PRO A 124 2.87 -10.88 1.60
C PRO A 124 3.43 -11.02 0.17
N VAL A 125 4.55 -11.69 -0.02
CA VAL A 125 5.13 -12.01 -1.35
C VAL A 125 4.52 -13.27 -1.99
N GLN A 126 3.76 -14.06 -1.21
CA GLN A 126 3.11 -15.25 -1.74
C GLN A 126 1.92 -14.87 -2.61
N LYS A 127 1.84 -15.46 -3.80
CA LYS A 127 0.67 -15.31 -4.66
C LYS A 127 -0.52 -16.00 -4.03
N LEU A 128 -1.54 -15.21 -3.69
CA LEU A 128 -2.82 -15.71 -3.23
C LEU A 128 -3.85 -15.68 -4.36
N PRO A 129 -4.84 -16.57 -4.35
CA PRO A 129 -5.94 -16.51 -5.31
C PRO A 129 -6.74 -15.21 -5.15
N ILE A 130 -7.38 -14.79 -6.23
CA ILE A 130 -8.28 -13.62 -6.19
C ILE A 130 -9.47 -13.96 -5.30
N LEU A 131 -9.69 -13.14 -4.28
CA LEU A 131 -10.87 -13.25 -3.42
C LEU A 131 -12.06 -12.55 -4.10
N LEU A 132 -13.10 -13.31 -4.43
CA LEU A 132 -14.31 -12.79 -5.05
C LEU A 132 -15.47 -12.84 -4.04
N LEU A 133 -15.97 -11.68 -3.65
CA LEU A 133 -17.12 -11.54 -2.74
C LEU A 133 -18.39 -11.29 -3.55
N VAL A 134 -19.29 -12.26 -3.57
CA VAL A 134 -20.54 -12.21 -4.34
C VAL A 134 -21.74 -12.31 -3.41
N SER A 135 -22.77 -11.53 -3.64
CA SER A 135 -24.08 -11.67 -2.99
C SER A 135 -25.18 -11.12 -3.90
N GLU A 136 -26.36 -11.67 -3.80
CA GLU A 136 -27.56 -11.18 -4.49
C GLU A 136 -28.12 -9.91 -3.83
N GLU A 137 -27.92 -9.79 -2.51
CA GLU A 137 -28.42 -8.67 -1.71
C GLU A 137 -27.40 -7.54 -1.58
N CYS A 138 -27.91 -6.32 -1.41
CA CYS A 138 -27.12 -5.15 -1.01
C CYS A 138 -26.84 -5.19 0.50
N ASN A 139 -25.85 -4.41 0.95
CA ASN A 139 -25.51 -4.22 2.37
C ASN A 139 -25.13 -5.51 3.14
N THR A 140 -24.55 -6.48 2.47
CA THR A 140 -24.11 -7.76 3.05
C THR A 140 -22.71 -7.71 3.68
N GLY A 141 -22.20 -6.53 4.00
CA GLY A 141 -20.91 -6.37 4.70
C GLY A 141 -19.67 -6.45 3.81
N LYS A 142 -19.77 -6.65 2.48
CA LYS A 142 -18.61 -6.72 1.57
C LYS A 142 -17.71 -5.47 1.68
N SER A 143 -18.30 -4.29 1.52
CA SER A 143 -17.54 -3.03 1.63
C SER A 143 -16.99 -2.81 3.05
N THR A 144 -17.67 -3.31 4.09
CA THR A 144 -17.14 -3.30 5.47
C THR A 144 -15.88 -4.13 5.59
N PHE A 145 -15.87 -5.32 4.99
CA PHE A 145 -14.68 -6.18 4.95
C PHE A 145 -13.54 -5.55 4.16
N LEU A 146 -13.83 -4.94 3.01
CA LEU A 146 -12.81 -4.20 2.23
C LEU A 146 -12.25 -3.02 3.02
N ASN A 147 -13.09 -2.29 3.77
CA ASN A 147 -12.65 -1.21 4.65
C ASN A 147 -11.81 -1.72 5.82
N PHE A 148 -12.09 -2.92 6.34
CA PHE A 148 -11.23 -3.57 7.32
C PHE A 148 -9.84 -3.84 6.75
N LEU A 149 -9.71 -4.41 5.55
CA LEU A 149 -8.41 -4.60 4.90
C LEU A 149 -7.66 -3.27 4.69
N LYS A 150 -8.36 -2.20 4.31
CA LYS A 150 -7.80 -0.85 4.18
C LYS A 150 -7.30 -0.31 5.53
N ALA A 151 -8.04 -0.56 6.60
CA ALA A 151 -7.63 -0.14 7.95
C ALA A 151 -6.35 -0.87 8.40
N VAL A 152 -6.22 -2.16 8.08
CA VAL A 152 -5.04 -2.97 8.41
C VAL A 152 -3.84 -2.56 7.56
N PHE A 153 -3.97 -2.55 6.23
CA PHE A 153 -2.84 -2.39 5.30
C PHE A 153 -2.61 -0.95 4.81
N ARG A 154 -3.53 -0.03 5.10
CA ARG A 154 -3.43 1.42 4.83
C ARG A 154 -3.00 1.74 3.39
N ASN A 155 -1.88 2.45 3.23
CA ASN A 155 -1.37 2.91 1.93
C ASN A 155 -0.88 1.76 1.02
N ASN A 156 -0.78 0.54 1.54
CA ASN A 156 -0.47 -0.65 0.74
C ASN A 156 -1.69 -1.24 0.03
N VAL A 157 -2.88 -0.63 0.20
CA VAL A 157 -4.11 -0.97 -0.53
C VAL A 157 -4.38 0.08 -1.60
N ASN A 158 -4.69 -0.36 -2.82
CA ASN A 158 -5.17 0.49 -3.90
C ASN A 158 -6.64 0.19 -4.20
N GLU A 159 -7.44 1.25 -4.42
CA GLU A 159 -8.87 1.19 -4.76
C GLU A 159 -9.14 1.65 -6.20
N ASP A 160 -8.15 2.24 -6.86
CA ASP A 160 -8.33 2.78 -8.20
C ASP A 160 -7.93 1.74 -9.28
N PHE A 161 -8.82 0.78 -9.49
CA PHE A 161 -8.65 -0.22 -10.55
C PHE A 161 -8.73 0.39 -11.97
N ARG A 162 -9.36 1.57 -12.10
CA ARG A 162 -9.56 2.25 -13.39
C ARG A 162 -8.36 3.09 -13.82
N SER A 163 -7.38 3.31 -12.94
CA SER A 163 -6.16 4.00 -13.30
C SER A 163 -5.50 3.34 -14.51
N GLN A 164 -5.24 4.11 -15.55
CA GLN A 164 -4.56 3.63 -16.76
C GLN A 164 -3.06 3.39 -16.54
N PHE A 165 -2.53 3.86 -15.40
CA PHE A 165 -1.12 3.77 -15.09
C PHE A 165 -0.82 2.59 -14.17
N ASN A 166 -0.07 1.62 -14.68
CA ASN A 166 0.44 0.50 -13.87
C ASN A 166 1.28 0.96 -12.67
N ALA A 167 1.82 2.18 -12.73
CA ALA A 167 2.59 2.78 -11.65
C ALA A 167 1.79 2.98 -10.34
N ASP A 168 0.47 3.15 -10.41
CA ASP A 168 -0.37 3.35 -9.23
C ASP A 168 -0.58 2.04 -8.45
N TRP A 169 -0.36 0.89 -9.09
CA TRP A 169 -0.51 -0.45 -8.49
C TRP A 169 0.82 -1.07 -8.10
N ALA A 170 1.88 -0.63 -8.78
CA ALA A 170 3.23 -1.10 -8.48
C ALA A 170 3.54 -0.84 -6.99
N GLY A 171 3.90 -1.88 -6.27
CA GLY A 171 4.23 -1.78 -4.86
C GLY A 171 3.03 -1.79 -3.90
N LYS A 172 1.82 -2.10 -4.38
CA LYS A 172 0.65 -2.31 -3.52
C LYS A 172 0.50 -3.78 -3.17
N LEU A 173 0.20 -4.05 -1.90
CA LEU A 173 -0.03 -5.40 -1.41
C LEU A 173 -1.40 -5.94 -1.83
N VAL A 174 -2.42 -5.09 -1.75
CA VAL A 174 -3.81 -5.45 -2.04
C VAL A 174 -4.39 -4.46 -3.03
N ILE A 175 -5.04 -4.98 -4.06
CA ILE A 175 -5.85 -4.19 -4.99
C ILE A 175 -7.30 -4.55 -4.71
N VAL A 176 -8.08 -3.55 -4.30
CA VAL A 176 -9.50 -3.67 -4.02
C VAL A 176 -10.28 -3.16 -5.23
N VAL A 177 -11.18 -4.00 -5.71
CA VAL A 177 -12.07 -3.67 -6.82
C VAL A 177 -13.50 -3.76 -6.31
N ASP A 178 -14.13 -2.61 -6.08
CA ASP A 178 -15.51 -2.53 -5.60
C ASP A 178 -16.44 -2.11 -6.75
N GLU A 179 -17.59 -2.77 -6.87
CA GLU A 179 -18.65 -2.48 -7.85
C GLU A 179 -18.21 -2.39 -9.32
N VAL A 180 -17.24 -3.19 -9.75
CA VAL A 180 -16.84 -3.25 -11.15
C VAL A 180 -17.73 -4.23 -11.91
N LEU A 181 -18.48 -3.71 -12.85
CA LEU A 181 -19.11 -4.52 -13.88
C LEU A 181 -18.00 -5.02 -14.83
N LEU A 182 -17.56 -6.24 -14.65
CA LEU A 182 -16.57 -6.91 -15.53
C LEU A 182 -17.21 -7.28 -16.89
N ASN A 183 -17.95 -6.32 -17.48
CA ASN A 183 -18.68 -6.54 -18.72
C ASN A 183 -17.81 -6.41 -19.97
N ARG A 184 -16.57 -5.91 -19.81
CA ARG A 184 -15.63 -5.76 -20.91
C ARG A 184 -14.57 -6.85 -20.84
N ARG A 185 -14.29 -7.47 -21.97
CA ARG A 185 -13.19 -8.44 -22.11
C ARG A 185 -11.85 -7.86 -21.63
N GLU A 186 -11.64 -6.58 -21.85
CA GLU A 186 -10.44 -5.84 -21.43
C GLU A 186 -10.26 -5.86 -19.89
N ASP A 187 -11.34 -5.73 -19.11
CA ASP A 187 -11.30 -5.75 -17.65
C ASP A 187 -10.92 -7.14 -17.13
N SER A 188 -11.44 -8.21 -17.78
CA SER A 188 -11.11 -9.59 -17.44
C SER A 188 -9.66 -9.93 -17.79
N GLU A 189 -9.15 -9.45 -18.92
CA GLU A 189 -7.76 -9.65 -19.32
C GLU A 189 -6.80 -8.87 -18.40
N ARG A 190 -7.21 -7.69 -17.97
CA ARG A 190 -6.47 -6.87 -17.01
C ARG A 190 -6.35 -7.56 -15.65
N LEU A 191 -7.41 -8.14 -15.12
CA LEU A 191 -7.37 -8.95 -13.90
C LEU A 191 -6.46 -10.18 -14.04
N LYS A 192 -6.54 -10.89 -15.18
CA LYS A 192 -5.62 -12.01 -15.44
C LYS A 192 -4.17 -11.55 -15.45
N ASN A 193 -3.86 -10.46 -16.14
CA ASN A 193 -2.51 -9.93 -16.18
C ASN A 193 -2.00 -9.54 -14.80
N LEU A 194 -2.82 -8.93 -13.95
CA LEU A 194 -2.46 -8.61 -12.56
C LEU A 194 -2.15 -9.86 -11.74
N SER A 195 -2.91 -10.94 -11.93
CA SER A 195 -2.72 -12.19 -11.19
C SER A 195 -1.51 -13.00 -11.68
N THR A 196 -1.08 -12.79 -12.94
CA THR A 196 0.00 -13.56 -13.58
C THR A 196 1.33 -12.81 -13.66
N THR A 197 1.30 -11.48 -13.69
CA THR A 197 2.51 -10.66 -13.80
C THR A 197 3.18 -10.51 -12.45
N LEU A 198 4.08 -11.43 -12.15
CA LEU A 198 5.08 -11.26 -11.12
C LEU A 198 6.37 -11.87 -11.62
N SER A 199 7.20 -11.05 -12.11
CA SER A 199 8.65 -11.26 -12.24
C SER A 199 9.35 -9.98 -11.88
#